data_9f91ffa9e45e76aad9d2b5bfa72a8c8c
#
_entry.id   9f91ffa9e45e76aad9d2b5bfa72a8c8c
#
_cell.length_a   1.000
_cell.length_b   1.000
_cell.length_c   1.000
_cell.angle_alpha   90.00
_cell.angle_beta   90.00
_cell.angle_gamma   90.00
#
_symmetry.space_group_name_H-M   'P 1'
#
loop_
_entity.id
_entity.type
_entity.pdbx_description
1 polymer ?
#
loop_
_entity_poly.entity_id
_entity_poly.type
_entity_poly.pdbx_seq_one_letter_code
_entity_poly.pdbx_strand_id
1 'polypeptide(L)'
;MSDYIKPVVFKVGNEMYGVDINLVQSIEKQVNVVPVPNSMKYISGIVNLRGEVIPVMSLKEKFNMEDQSKGDNTVIVNLPDMKIALEVDEVIEIGELQPDKISLMPKLAKTENTEYLDRVASIDNKLVILLDINKILSEEEAQGIKEFTEQMKNN
;
A
#
# COMPACT_ATOMS: atom_id res chain seq x y z
N MET A 1 15.27 -3.51 8.66
CA MET A 1 14.20 -3.79 9.59
C MET A 1 13.43 -2.54 9.91
N SER A 2 12.17 -2.53 9.58
CA SER A 2 11.37 -1.34 9.73
C SER A 2 10.62 -1.36 11.07
N ASP A 3 11.27 -0.83 12.09
CA ASP A 3 10.63 -0.65 13.39
C ASP A 3 10.09 0.76 13.46
N TYR A 4 9.04 1.00 12.70
CA TYR A 4 8.41 2.29 12.78
C TYR A 4 7.43 2.34 13.96
N ILE A 5 7.26 3.53 14.52
CA ILE A 5 6.43 3.73 15.70
C ILE A 5 5.13 4.48 15.39
N LYS A 6 5.04 5.11 14.23
CA LYS A 6 3.83 5.82 13.83
C LYS A 6 3.32 5.32 12.49
N PRO A 7 2.30 4.46 12.50
CA PRO A 7 1.66 4.04 11.26
C PRO A 7 0.56 4.99 10.83
N VAL A 8 0.41 5.16 9.52
CA VAL A 8 -0.82 5.68 8.97
C VAL A 8 -1.76 4.48 8.89
N VAL A 9 -2.87 4.54 9.61
CA VAL A 9 -3.83 3.45 9.72
C VAL A 9 -4.98 3.68 8.74
N PHE A 10 -5.29 2.67 7.94
CA PHE A 10 -6.36 2.75 6.95
C PHE A 10 -7.13 1.43 6.87
N LYS A 11 -8.33 1.50 6.31
CA LYS A 11 -9.15 0.31 6.08
C LYS A 11 -9.02 -0.15 4.65
N VAL A 12 -8.95 -1.47 4.48
CA VAL A 12 -9.11 -2.13 3.20
C VAL A 12 -10.09 -3.27 3.44
N GLY A 13 -11.27 -3.19 2.83
CA GLY A 13 -12.36 -4.08 3.19
C GLY A 13 -12.80 -3.80 4.63
N ASN A 14 -12.88 -4.84 5.43
CA ASN A 14 -13.27 -4.70 6.84
C ASN A 14 -12.08 -4.75 7.79
N GLU A 15 -10.87 -4.78 7.25
CA GLU A 15 -9.66 -4.94 8.07
C GLU A 15 -8.85 -3.66 8.10
N MET A 16 -8.10 -3.48 9.18
CA MET A 16 -7.22 -2.33 9.35
C MET A 16 -5.78 -2.69 9.07
N TYR A 17 -5.10 -1.79 8.37
CA TYR A 17 -3.69 -1.94 8.00
C TYR A 17 -2.94 -0.66 8.35
N GLY A 18 -1.64 -0.78 8.50
CA GLY A 18 -0.80 0.36 8.78
C GLY A 18 0.46 0.37 7.95
N VAL A 19 0.91 1.56 7.56
CA VAL A 19 2.19 1.75 6.88
C VAL A 19 2.96 2.84 7.63
N ASP A 20 4.29 2.73 7.57
CA ASP A 20 5.18 3.69 8.21
C ASP A 20 4.92 5.11 7.69
N ILE A 21 4.57 6.04 8.58
CA ILE A 21 4.30 7.42 8.20
C ILE A 21 5.50 8.06 7.50
N ASN A 22 6.71 7.62 7.83
CA ASN A 22 7.92 8.16 7.23
C ASN A 22 8.03 7.84 5.74
N LEU A 23 7.29 6.84 5.26
CA LEU A 23 7.27 6.48 3.84
C LEU A 23 6.09 7.10 3.11
N VAL A 24 5.17 7.76 3.83
CA VAL A 24 4.00 8.38 3.22
C VAL A 24 4.32 9.79 2.77
N GLN A 25 4.15 10.06 1.49
CA GLN A 25 4.33 11.40 0.96
C GLN A 25 3.09 12.25 1.16
N SER A 26 1.92 11.69 0.86
CA SER A 26 0.66 12.41 0.97
C SER A 26 -0.51 11.44 0.99
N ILE A 27 -1.66 11.96 1.40
CA ILE A 27 -2.94 11.23 1.38
C ILE A 27 -3.86 12.07 0.52
N GLU A 28 -4.36 11.46 -0.56
CA GLU A 28 -5.20 12.14 -1.54
C GLU A 28 -6.61 11.56 -1.51
N LYS A 29 -7.60 12.39 -1.76
CA LYS A 29 -8.98 11.95 -1.91
C LYS A 29 -9.36 12.02 -3.37
N GLN A 30 -10.04 10.97 -3.85
CA GLN A 30 -10.65 10.98 -5.18
C GLN A 30 -9.70 11.36 -6.30
N VAL A 31 -8.59 10.63 -6.40
CA VAL A 31 -7.65 10.84 -7.51
C VAL A 31 -8.26 10.27 -8.80
N ASN A 32 -7.91 10.91 -9.91
CA ASN A 32 -8.37 10.47 -11.21
C ASN A 32 -7.41 9.44 -11.79
N VAL A 33 -7.77 8.16 -11.66
CA VAL A 33 -6.96 7.04 -12.13
C VAL A 33 -7.26 6.78 -13.59
N VAL A 34 -6.22 6.77 -14.42
CA VAL A 34 -6.34 6.41 -15.83
C VAL A 34 -6.00 4.93 -15.96
N PRO A 35 -6.96 4.07 -16.33
CA PRO A 35 -6.69 2.64 -16.48
C PRO A 35 -5.67 2.36 -17.58
N VAL A 36 -4.85 1.34 -17.38
CA VAL A 36 -3.87 0.95 -18.36
C VAL A 36 -4.12 -0.50 -18.77
N PRO A 37 -4.32 -0.75 -20.07
CA PRO A 37 -4.53 -2.11 -20.57
C PRO A 37 -3.28 -2.97 -20.34
N ASN A 38 -3.50 -4.26 -20.09
CA ASN A 38 -2.44 -5.26 -19.95
C ASN A 38 -1.48 -5.03 -18.80
N SER A 39 -1.91 -4.24 -17.78
CA SER A 39 -1.13 -4.09 -16.57
C SER A 39 -1.38 -5.30 -15.65
N MET A 40 -0.59 -5.38 -14.58
CA MET A 40 -0.80 -6.41 -13.56
C MET A 40 -2.18 -6.25 -12.94
N LYS A 41 -2.76 -7.38 -12.50
CA LYS A 41 -4.11 -7.40 -11.95
C LYS A 41 -4.34 -6.34 -10.87
N TYR A 42 -3.39 -6.17 -9.96
CA TYR A 42 -3.54 -5.23 -8.85
C TYR A 42 -3.12 -3.80 -9.19
N ILE A 43 -2.67 -3.53 -10.40
CA ILE A 43 -2.37 -2.16 -10.85
C ILE A 43 -3.62 -1.61 -11.54
N SER A 44 -4.30 -0.68 -10.85
CA SER A 44 -5.52 -0.05 -11.37
C SER A 44 -5.25 0.85 -12.57
N GLY A 45 -4.07 1.44 -12.62
CA GLY A 45 -3.71 2.36 -13.67
C GLY A 45 -2.64 3.31 -13.21
N ILE A 46 -2.69 4.53 -13.71
CA ILE A 46 -1.75 5.58 -13.33
C ILE A 46 -2.51 6.83 -12.93
N VAL A 47 -1.87 7.67 -12.14
CA VAL A 47 -2.40 8.99 -11.79
C VAL A 47 -1.32 10.03 -12.07
N ASN A 48 -1.75 11.18 -12.58
CA ASN A 48 -0.86 12.33 -12.72
C ASN A 48 -1.12 13.23 -11.53
N LEU A 49 -0.15 13.30 -10.64
CA LEU A 49 -0.26 14.09 -9.43
C LEU A 49 0.78 15.19 -9.47
N ARG A 50 0.32 16.42 -9.69
CA ARG A 50 1.19 17.61 -9.77
C ARG A 50 2.34 17.42 -10.75
N GLY A 51 2.04 16.84 -11.92
CA GLY A 51 3.03 16.63 -12.98
C GLY A 51 3.82 15.33 -12.87
N GLU A 52 3.59 14.56 -11.84
CA GLU A 52 4.28 13.31 -11.62
C GLU A 52 3.35 12.12 -11.92
N VAL A 53 3.81 11.20 -12.77
CA VAL A 53 3.04 10.01 -13.13
C VAL A 53 3.36 8.90 -12.11
N ILE A 54 2.33 8.45 -11.40
CA ILE A 54 2.48 7.47 -10.32
C ILE A 54 1.57 6.28 -10.59
N PRO A 55 2.09 5.04 -10.54
CA PRO A 55 1.23 3.85 -10.68
C PRO A 55 0.33 3.71 -9.46
N VAL A 56 -0.89 3.26 -9.69
CA VAL A 56 -1.90 3.08 -8.65
C VAL A 56 -2.10 1.59 -8.41
N MET A 57 -1.90 1.17 -7.17
CA MET A 57 -2.11 -0.21 -6.76
C MET A 57 -3.37 -0.32 -5.94
N SER A 58 -4.28 -1.19 -6.35
CA SER A 58 -5.44 -1.53 -5.53
C SER A 58 -5.03 -2.56 -4.49
N LEU A 59 -5.10 -2.20 -3.22
CA LEU A 59 -4.78 -3.15 -2.17
C LEU A 59 -5.81 -4.27 -2.08
N LYS A 60 -7.07 -4.00 -2.41
CA LYS A 60 -8.08 -5.05 -2.47
C LYS A 60 -7.70 -6.13 -3.48
N GLU A 61 -7.23 -5.73 -4.66
CA GLU A 61 -6.76 -6.67 -5.67
C GLU A 61 -5.49 -7.38 -5.21
N LYS A 62 -4.56 -6.63 -4.61
CA LYS A 62 -3.31 -7.22 -4.12
C LYS A 62 -3.58 -8.26 -3.04
N PHE A 63 -4.56 -8.01 -2.17
CA PHE A 63 -4.92 -8.93 -1.09
C PHE A 63 -5.94 -9.98 -1.55
N ASN A 64 -6.32 -9.95 -2.83
CA ASN A 64 -7.26 -10.90 -3.42
C ASN A 64 -8.62 -10.92 -2.71
N MET A 65 -9.13 -9.74 -2.40
CA MET A 65 -10.45 -9.59 -1.78
C MET A 65 -11.55 -9.67 -2.84
N GLU A 66 -12.70 -10.19 -2.45
CA GLU A 66 -13.85 -10.32 -3.35
C GLU A 66 -14.51 -8.98 -3.67
N ASP A 67 -14.59 -8.11 -2.68
CA ASP A 67 -15.17 -6.78 -2.87
C ASP A 67 -14.22 -5.91 -3.71
N GLN A 68 -14.71 -5.51 -4.88
CA GLN A 68 -13.92 -4.71 -5.82
C GLN A 68 -14.36 -3.26 -5.88
N SER A 69 -15.13 -2.80 -4.90
CA SER A 69 -15.55 -1.40 -4.88
C SER A 69 -14.33 -0.49 -4.73
N LYS A 70 -14.41 0.69 -5.35
CA LYS A 70 -13.33 1.67 -5.27
C LYS A 70 -13.29 2.31 -3.89
N GLY A 71 -12.09 2.49 -3.36
CA GLY A 71 -11.89 3.22 -2.13
C GLY A 71 -11.89 4.73 -2.37
N ASP A 72 -12.09 5.48 -1.31
CA ASP A 72 -12.17 6.94 -1.36
C ASP A 72 -10.83 7.64 -1.14
N ASN A 73 -9.83 6.91 -0.66
CA ASN A 73 -8.54 7.50 -0.34
C ASN A 73 -7.40 6.82 -1.09
N THR A 74 -6.35 7.57 -1.32
CA THR A 74 -5.13 7.06 -1.93
C THR A 74 -3.96 7.53 -1.09
N VAL A 75 -3.11 6.59 -0.69
CA VAL A 75 -1.92 6.88 0.11
C VAL A 75 -0.71 6.81 -0.81
N ILE A 76 -0.02 7.93 -1.01
CA ILE A 76 1.17 7.98 -1.85
C ILE A 76 2.37 7.62 -0.99
N VAL A 77 3.04 6.53 -1.34
CA VAL A 77 4.21 6.06 -0.58
C VAL A 77 5.47 6.12 -1.42
N ASN A 78 6.58 6.38 -0.74
CA ASN A 78 7.91 6.41 -1.37
C ASN A 78 8.60 5.09 -1.14
N LEU A 79 8.91 4.39 -2.22
CA LEU A 79 9.78 3.23 -2.20
C LEU A 79 11.19 3.69 -2.61
N PRO A 80 12.22 2.85 -2.43
CA PRO A 80 13.59 3.31 -2.74
C PRO A 80 13.77 3.89 -4.14
N ASP A 81 13.14 3.30 -5.15
CA ASP A 81 13.35 3.70 -6.54
C ASP A 81 12.12 4.26 -7.22
N MET A 82 10.99 4.36 -6.53
CA MET A 82 9.75 4.75 -7.16
C MET A 82 8.71 5.16 -6.13
N LYS A 83 7.65 5.77 -6.59
CA LYS A 83 6.47 6.06 -5.77
C LYS A 83 5.35 5.16 -6.21
N ILE A 84 4.47 4.81 -5.28
CA ILE A 84 3.26 4.04 -5.57
C ILE A 84 2.10 4.68 -4.85
N ALA A 85 0.97 4.74 -5.52
CA ALA A 85 -0.27 5.21 -4.92
C ALA A 85 -1.08 3.98 -4.48
N LEU A 86 -1.30 3.84 -3.19
CA LEU A 86 -2.07 2.74 -2.62
C LEU A 86 -3.53 3.15 -2.51
N GLU A 87 -4.39 2.45 -3.25
CA GLU A 87 -5.82 2.70 -3.20
C GLU A 87 -6.41 1.95 -2.00
N VAL A 88 -6.99 2.70 -1.07
CA VAL A 88 -7.56 2.17 0.17
C VAL A 88 -8.99 2.67 0.33
N ASP A 89 -9.75 2.05 1.24
CA ASP A 89 -11.12 2.47 1.45
C ASP A 89 -11.20 3.78 2.22
N GLU A 90 -10.45 3.88 3.31
CA GLU A 90 -10.54 5.04 4.18
C GLU A 90 -9.29 5.14 5.05
N VAL A 91 -8.71 6.33 5.14
CA VAL A 91 -7.64 6.57 6.10
C VAL A 91 -8.28 6.92 7.43
N ILE A 92 -7.94 6.18 8.47
CA ILE A 92 -8.57 6.31 9.78
C ILE A 92 -7.85 7.31 10.66
N GLU A 93 -6.53 7.11 10.85
CA GLU A 93 -5.77 7.91 11.80
C GLU A 93 -4.28 7.67 11.62
N ILE A 94 -3.49 8.49 12.30
CA ILE A 94 -2.08 8.22 12.51
C ILE A 94 -1.98 7.61 13.90
N GLY A 95 -1.60 6.33 13.96
CA GLY A 95 -1.53 5.62 15.21
C GLY A 95 -0.18 5.78 15.89
N GLU A 96 -0.07 5.19 17.06
CA GLU A 96 1.18 5.13 17.79
C GLU A 96 1.36 3.71 18.29
N LEU A 97 2.50 3.11 17.95
CA LEU A 97 2.77 1.73 18.31
C LEU A 97 3.42 1.65 19.69
N GLN A 98 2.92 0.72 20.50
CA GLN A 98 3.52 0.38 21.79
C GLN A 98 4.21 -0.96 21.64
N PRO A 99 5.51 -1.06 21.94
CA PRO A 99 6.26 -2.30 21.73
C PRO A 99 5.66 -3.55 22.35
N ASP A 100 5.03 -3.43 23.50
CA ASP A 100 4.40 -4.56 24.18
C ASP A 100 3.09 -5.03 23.52
N LYS A 101 2.59 -4.29 22.54
CA LYS A 101 1.36 -4.61 21.83
C LYS A 101 1.60 -4.99 20.37
N ILE A 102 2.83 -5.30 20.03
CA ILE A 102 3.21 -5.71 18.69
C ILE A 102 3.62 -7.18 18.69
N SER A 103 3.09 -7.93 17.74
CA SER A 103 3.43 -9.35 17.56
C SER A 103 3.85 -9.58 16.11
N LEU A 104 4.73 -10.56 15.91
CA LEU A 104 5.10 -10.98 14.57
C LEU A 104 3.94 -11.73 13.93
N MET A 105 3.82 -11.63 12.61
CA MET A 105 2.84 -12.42 11.88
C MET A 105 3.19 -13.89 12.02
N PRO A 106 2.19 -14.76 12.30
CA PRO A 106 2.45 -16.21 12.38
C PRO A 106 2.99 -16.72 11.04
N LYS A 107 3.93 -17.65 11.11
CA LYS A 107 4.52 -18.24 9.89
C LYS A 107 3.48 -18.90 9.00
N LEU A 108 2.43 -19.48 9.59
CA LEU A 108 1.36 -20.10 8.81
C LEU A 108 0.57 -19.11 7.97
N ALA A 109 0.60 -17.83 8.34
CA ALA A 109 -0.07 -16.78 7.59
C ALA A 109 0.83 -16.15 6.53
N LYS A 110 2.13 -16.48 6.54
CA LYS A 110 3.08 -15.93 5.57
C LYS A 110 3.40 -16.94 4.48
N THR A 111 3.26 -16.51 3.24
CA THR A 111 3.70 -17.24 2.07
C THR A 111 4.66 -16.36 1.30
N GLU A 112 5.23 -16.87 0.20
CA GLU A 112 6.11 -16.06 -0.64
C GLU A 112 5.42 -14.82 -1.16
N ASN A 113 4.10 -14.89 -1.33
CA ASN A 113 3.33 -13.77 -1.88
C ASN A 113 2.84 -12.79 -0.82
N THR A 114 3.12 -13.05 0.46
CA THR A 114 2.62 -12.20 1.57
C THR A 114 3.72 -11.76 2.52
N GLU A 115 4.97 -11.66 2.04
CA GLU A 115 6.08 -11.19 2.86
C GLU A 115 5.91 -9.76 3.35
N TYR A 116 5.09 -8.97 2.67
CA TYR A 116 4.78 -7.60 3.09
C TYR A 116 3.92 -7.54 4.35
N LEU A 117 3.31 -8.64 4.77
CA LEU A 117 2.60 -8.73 6.04
C LEU A 117 3.64 -8.96 7.13
N ASP A 118 3.95 -7.91 7.87
CA ASP A 118 5.10 -7.93 8.77
C ASP A 118 4.74 -8.27 10.20
N ARG A 119 3.88 -7.48 10.81
CA ARG A 119 3.54 -7.59 12.23
C ARG A 119 2.07 -7.28 12.42
N VAL A 120 1.57 -7.61 13.62
CA VAL A 120 0.20 -7.25 14.04
C VAL A 120 0.33 -6.42 15.29
N ALA A 121 -0.36 -5.31 15.33
CA ALA A 121 -0.38 -4.44 16.51
C ALA A 121 -1.80 -4.29 17.02
N SER A 122 -1.93 -4.07 18.33
CA SER A 122 -3.18 -3.66 18.94
C SER A 122 -3.12 -2.14 19.13
N ILE A 123 -4.03 -1.44 18.49
CA ILE A 123 -4.13 0.02 18.60
C ILE A 123 -5.58 0.32 18.99
N ASP A 124 -5.79 0.93 20.15
CA ASP A 124 -7.13 1.24 20.67
C ASP A 124 -8.06 0.02 20.67
N ASN A 125 -7.52 -1.14 21.10
CA ASN A 125 -8.23 -2.42 21.16
C ASN A 125 -8.63 -2.99 19.79
N LYS A 126 -8.04 -2.49 18.72
CA LYS A 126 -8.28 -2.99 17.37
C LYS A 126 -6.99 -3.60 16.81
N LEU A 127 -7.13 -4.69 16.09
CA LEU A 127 -5.98 -5.32 15.45
C LEU A 127 -5.67 -4.59 14.14
N VAL A 128 -4.42 -4.20 13.98
CA VAL A 128 -3.92 -3.52 12.79
C VAL A 128 -2.77 -4.34 12.23
N ILE A 129 -2.89 -4.73 10.96
CA ILE A 129 -1.82 -5.46 10.28
C ILE A 129 -0.82 -4.45 9.75
N LEU A 130 0.42 -4.53 10.23
CA LEU A 130 1.47 -3.62 9.81
C LEU A 130 2.13 -4.16 8.55
N LEU A 131 2.18 -3.32 7.53
CA LEU A 131 2.74 -3.69 6.24
C LEU A 131 4.19 -3.22 6.15
N ASP A 132 5.05 -4.09 5.60
CA ASP A 132 6.38 -3.68 5.17
C ASP A 132 6.25 -3.31 3.70
N ILE A 133 6.07 -2.03 3.43
CA ILE A 133 5.75 -1.57 2.09
C ILE A 133 6.91 -1.78 1.13
N ASN A 134 8.14 -1.91 1.64
CA ASN A 134 9.29 -2.19 0.79
C ASN A 134 9.25 -3.60 0.21
N LYS A 135 8.42 -4.47 0.77
CA LYS A 135 8.27 -5.85 0.30
C LYS A 135 6.95 -6.09 -0.43
N ILE A 136 6.17 -5.04 -0.66
CA ILE A 136 4.86 -5.22 -1.31
C ILE A 136 4.99 -5.65 -2.77
N LEU A 137 6.11 -5.36 -3.38
CA LEU A 137 6.43 -5.79 -4.73
C LEU A 137 7.70 -6.63 -4.72
N SER A 138 7.73 -7.68 -5.54
CA SER A 138 8.98 -8.39 -5.81
C SER A 138 9.89 -7.51 -6.65
N GLU A 139 11.16 -7.87 -6.76
CA GLU A 139 12.10 -7.12 -7.60
C GLU A 139 11.64 -7.08 -9.06
N GLU A 140 11.13 -8.22 -9.56
CA GLU A 140 10.62 -8.30 -10.93
C GLU A 140 9.40 -7.41 -11.13
N GLU A 141 8.48 -7.43 -10.18
CA GLU A 141 7.28 -6.59 -10.24
C GLU A 141 7.65 -5.12 -10.20
N ALA A 142 8.54 -4.73 -9.30
CA ALA A 142 8.99 -3.35 -9.18
C ALA A 142 9.65 -2.87 -10.47
N GLN A 143 10.51 -3.71 -11.05
CA GLN A 143 11.18 -3.37 -12.31
C GLN A 143 10.19 -3.18 -13.45
N GLY A 144 9.22 -4.08 -13.56
CA GLY A 144 8.17 -3.98 -14.60
C GLY A 144 7.35 -2.73 -14.48
N ILE A 145 6.95 -2.38 -13.25
CA ILE A 145 6.16 -1.18 -13.00
C ILE A 145 6.98 0.08 -13.30
N LYS A 146 8.26 0.06 -12.92
CA LYS A 146 9.15 1.19 -13.15
C LYS A 146 9.34 1.45 -14.64
N GLU A 147 9.59 0.41 -15.42
CA GLU A 147 9.73 0.52 -16.88
C GLU A 147 8.47 1.04 -17.52
N PHE A 148 7.34 0.52 -17.09
CA PHE A 148 6.04 0.95 -17.57
C PHE A 148 5.80 2.43 -17.28
N THR A 149 6.10 2.88 -16.08
CA THR A 149 5.91 4.28 -15.67
C THR A 149 6.81 5.21 -16.50
N GLU A 150 8.05 4.81 -16.75
CA GLU A 150 8.96 5.59 -17.55
C GLU A 150 8.48 5.73 -19.00
N GLN A 151 7.91 4.66 -19.57
CA GLN A 151 7.32 4.72 -20.89
C GLN A 151 6.18 5.73 -20.96
N MET A 152 5.36 5.78 -19.92
CA MET A 152 4.25 6.74 -19.87
C MET A 152 4.75 8.18 -19.79
N LYS A 153 5.87 8.41 -19.11
CA LYS A 153 6.47 9.75 -19.01
C LYS A 153 6.98 10.26 -20.36
N ASN A 154 7.44 9.34 -21.20
CA ASN A 154 8.06 9.70 -22.49
C ASN A 154 7.04 9.81 -23.64
N ASN A 155 5.78 9.60 -23.35
CA ASN A 155 4.70 9.78 -24.32
C ASN A 155 3.91 11.08 -24.04
#